data_f902803abdaee8399cf523eb08129874
#
_entry.id   f902803abdaee8399cf523eb08129874
#
_cell.length_a   1.000
_cell.length_b   1.000
_cell.length_c   1.000
_cell.angle_alpha   90.00
_cell.angle_beta   90.00
_cell.angle_gamma   90.00
#
_symmetry.space_group_name_H-M   'P 1'
#
loop_
_entity.id
_entity.type
_entity.pdbx_description
1 polymer ?
#
loop_
_entity_poly.entity_id
_entity_poly.type
_entity_poly.pdbx_seq_one_letter_code
_entity_poly.pdbx_strand_id
1 'polypeptide(L)'
;DYDNLYRAAVARAEADWLVGINGTRALTCKHNAQLSCGRVQTPTLAIIARREEEIRKFKPEDYFGVTLQAGGIQWTWKDAKNGSYRTFQKERAEEIQKKISNTDLELVSVDRKPKKTMAPGLYDLTTLQREANQKYGFSAKETLNIMQRLYENHKVLTYPRTDSRYIGKDVVPTIKERLKACGTGPYRKLAGALLTKPIHTNGSFVDDKKVSDHHAIIPTEQFVQLDHMTNEERKIYDMVVRRFLSVLYSPFEYEQTSLEGKAAGQSFVASGKTVVSAGWKEVYEGGSTDDDEEEQTLKDQKLPVLKQGEKLPIGSVRLTTGKTKPPAHFTEATLLAAMENPVKYMSSKDTQAAKTLGETGGLGTVATRADIIEKLFHTFLMEKRGNEIYLTSKAKQLLDLVPEDLKKPELTADWEKKLSDISKGKLKQKVFLDGIREYTEEIVGEIKTGTGTFRHDNLTNKICPNCGKRMLAVNGKNSKMLVCQDRECGYRETISRTTNARCPKCHKRMEMLVKGKEETFVCACGYKEKLSSFQARRAKEGAGVNKRDVQKYLKKQQKEAAEPVNNAFAQALSGIKLD
;
A
#
# COMPACT_ATOMS: atom_id res chain seq x y z
N ASP A 1 22.86 30.64 -2.23
CA ASP A 1 23.01 30.30 -3.66
C ASP A 1 22.40 28.92 -3.88
N TYR A 2 21.30 28.84 -4.67
CA TYR A 2 20.56 27.61 -4.95
C TYR A 2 20.97 26.93 -6.26
N ASP A 3 22.00 27.41 -6.95
CA ASP A 3 22.40 26.92 -8.27
C ASP A 3 22.73 25.42 -8.28
N ASN A 4 23.45 24.95 -7.27
CA ASN A 4 23.81 23.54 -7.19
C ASN A 4 22.60 22.65 -6.87
N LEU A 5 21.67 23.11 -6.07
CA LEU A 5 20.41 22.43 -5.79
C LEU A 5 19.55 22.33 -7.06
N TYR A 6 19.45 23.43 -7.81
CA TYR A 6 18.76 23.46 -9.10
C TYR A 6 19.40 22.48 -10.10
N ARG A 7 20.74 22.48 -10.21
CA ARG A 7 21.48 21.54 -11.07
C ARG A 7 21.23 20.08 -10.69
N ALA A 8 21.18 19.77 -9.39
CA ALA A 8 20.84 18.43 -8.91
C ALA A 8 19.41 18.02 -9.29
N ALA A 9 18.44 18.94 -9.16
CA ALA A 9 17.04 18.69 -9.54
C ALA A 9 16.88 18.44 -11.06
N VAL A 10 17.52 19.26 -11.89
CA VAL A 10 17.55 19.08 -13.36
C VAL A 10 18.23 17.77 -13.72
N ALA A 11 19.39 17.46 -13.12
CA ALA A 11 20.11 16.21 -13.37
C ALA A 11 19.27 14.98 -13.04
N ARG A 12 18.51 15.01 -11.95
CA ARG A 12 17.58 13.93 -11.58
C ARG A 12 16.51 13.73 -12.66
N ALA A 13 15.85 14.81 -13.06
CA ALA A 13 14.78 14.74 -14.06
C ALA A 13 15.28 14.23 -15.40
N GLU A 14 16.43 14.71 -15.86
CA GLU A 14 17.06 14.26 -17.12
C GLU A 14 17.50 12.80 -17.04
N ALA A 15 18.12 12.36 -15.95
CA ALA A 15 18.54 10.98 -15.75
C ALA A 15 17.35 10.00 -15.74
N ASP A 16 16.32 10.30 -14.98
CA ASP A 16 15.10 9.48 -14.91
C ASP A 16 14.40 9.41 -16.28
N TRP A 17 14.41 10.51 -17.05
CA TRP A 17 13.86 10.55 -18.39
C TRP A 17 14.69 9.71 -19.37
N LEU A 18 16.02 9.89 -19.41
CA LEU A 18 16.93 9.18 -20.32
C LEU A 18 16.80 7.66 -20.14
N VAL A 19 16.96 7.17 -18.92
CA VAL A 19 16.87 5.73 -18.63
C VAL A 19 15.46 5.20 -18.85
N GLY A 20 14.45 5.91 -18.36
CA GLY A 20 13.06 5.48 -18.45
C GLY A 20 12.55 5.38 -19.89
N ILE A 21 12.80 6.41 -20.73
CA ILE A 21 12.28 6.42 -22.11
C ILE A 21 13.03 5.45 -23.01
N ASN A 22 14.36 5.42 -22.93
CA ASN A 22 15.17 4.56 -23.80
C ASN A 22 15.01 3.08 -23.46
N GLY A 23 15.05 2.71 -22.17
CA GLY A 23 14.77 1.34 -21.74
C GLY A 23 13.35 0.88 -22.11
N THR A 24 12.36 1.72 -21.88
CA THR A 24 10.96 1.43 -22.26
C THR A 24 10.80 1.25 -23.77
N ARG A 25 11.44 2.11 -24.59
CA ARG A 25 11.40 1.98 -26.05
C ARG A 25 12.11 0.70 -26.53
N ALA A 26 13.29 0.41 -26.01
CA ALA A 26 14.03 -0.80 -26.35
C ALA A 26 13.21 -2.07 -26.08
N LEU A 27 12.59 -2.18 -24.88
CA LEU A 27 11.70 -3.29 -24.52
C LEU A 27 10.47 -3.36 -25.42
N THR A 28 9.81 -2.23 -25.64
CA THR A 28 8.57 -2.16 -26.43
C THR A 28 8.81 -2.52 -27.89
N CYS A 29 9.88 -2.02 -28.50
CA CYS A 29 10.22 -2.31 -29.90
C CYS A 29 10.66 -3.76 -30.09
N LYS A 30 11.54 -4.26 -29.22
CA LYS A 30 12.03 -5.63 -29.30
C LYS A 30 10.93 -6.68 -29.15
N HIS A 31 10.03 -6.48 -28.18
CA HIS A 31 9.02 -7.48 -27.81
C HIS A 31 7.64 -7.22 -28.40
N ASN A 32 7.47 -6.14 -29.17
CA ASN A 32 6.19 -5.70 -29.72
C ASN A 32 5.05 -5.70 -28.66
N ALA A 33 5.37 -5.24 -27.44
CA ALA A 33 4.49 -5.20 -26.31
C ALA A 33 4.69 -3.90 -25.53
N GLN A 34 3.64 -3.36 -24.93
CA GLN A 34 3.74 -2.18 -24.09
C GLN A 34 4.41 -2.53 -22.76
N LEU A 35 5.73 -2.50 -22.75
CA LEU A 35 6.57 -2.79 -21.60
C LEU A 35 7.27 -1.51 -21.15
N SER A 36 7.21 -1.18 -19.87
CA SER A 36 7.86 0.01 -19.33
C SER A 36 8.78 -0.36 -18.17
N CYS A 37 9.94 0.28 -18.13
CA CYS A 37 10.88 0.16 -17.02
C CYS A 37 11.30 1.54 -16.51
N GLY A 38 11.93 1.57 -15.34
CA GLY A 38 12.48 2.80 -14.76
C GLY A 38 13.01 2.56 -13.34
N ARG A 39 13.84 3.49 -12.90
CA ARG A 39 14.61 3.43 -11.67
C ARG A 39 13.78 3.18 -10.40
N VAL A 40 12.52 3.61 -10.35
CA VAL A 40 11.64 3.42 -9.19
C VAL A 40 10.62 2.32 -9.43
N GLN A 41 9.96 2.33 -10.59
CA GLN A 41 8.88 1.36 -10.87
C GLN A 41 9.39 -0.08 -10.96
N THR A 42 10.58 -0.31 -11.54
CA THR A 42 11.12 -1.66 -11.72
C THR A 42 11.53 -2.30 -10.39
N PRO A 43 12.29 -1.63 -9.50
CA PRO A 43 12.56 -2.16 -8.15
C PRO A 43 11.28 -2.37 -7.33
N THR A 44 10.26 -1.54 -7.49
CA THR A 44 8.97 -1.73 -6.80
C THR A 44 8.32 -3.05 -7.22
N LEU A 45 8.31 -3.37 -8.51
CA LEU A 45 7.83 -4.67 -9.00
C LEU A 45 8.69 -5.83 -8.51
N ALA A 46 10.02 -5.66 -8.48
CA ALA A 46 10.96 -6.67 -7.99
C ALA A 46 10.74 -7.00 -6.50
N ILE A 47 10.44 -6.01 -5.67
CA ILE A 47 10.07 -6.19 -4.25
C ILE A 47 8.83 -7.07 -4.12
N ILE A 48 7.81 -6.83 -4.94
CA ILE A 48 6.58 -7.63 -4.92
C ILE A 48 6.87 -9.06 -5.40
N ALA A 49 7.66 -9.21 -6.48
CA ALA A 49 8.06 -10.52 -7.00
C ALA A 49 8.79 -11.35 -5.95
N ARG A 50 9.72 -10.74 -5.22
CA ARG A 50 10.43 -11.39 -4.12
C ARG A 50 9.48 -11.86 -3.02
N ARG A 51 8.49 -11.06 -2.65
CA ARG A 51 7.47 -11.44 -1.66
C ARG A 51 6.62 -12.62 -2.16
N GLU A 52 6.18 -12.62 -3.41
CA GLU A 52 5.45 -13.74 -4.00
C GLU A 52 6.29 -15.02 -4.03
N GLU A 53 7.59 -14.90 -4.28
CA GLU A 53 8.52 -16.00 -4.24
C GLU A 53 8.73 -16.55 -2.82
N GLU A 54 8.86 -15.66 -1.82
CA GLU A 54 8.93 -16.04 -0.40
C GLU A 54 7.67 -16.82 0.02
N ILE A 55 6.48 -16.34 -0.38
CA ILE A 55 5.21 -17.03 -0.10
C ILE A 55 5.15 -18.39 -0.80
N ARG A 56 5.55 -18.46 -2.07
CA ARG A 56 5.54 -19.69 -2.87
C ARG A 56 6.46 -20.76 -2.31
N LYS A 57 7.63 -20.38 -1.82
CA LYS A 57 8.64 -21.29 -1.26
C LYS A 57 8.40 -21.64 0.20
N PHE A 58 7.50 -20.94 0.86
CA PHE A 58 7.25 -21.13 2.28
C PHE A 58 6.67 -22.54 2.54
N LYS A 59 7.25 -23.21 3.53
CA LYS A 59 6.76 -24.50 4.03
C LYS A 59 6.23 -24.30 5.44
N PRO A 60 4.92 -24.51 5.67
CA PRO A 60 4.36 -24.43 7.01
C PRO A 60 4.94 -25.52 7.92
N GLU A 61 5.32 -25.13 9.13
CA GLU A 61 5.78 -26.04 10.20
C GLU A 61 4.80 -25.99 11.37
N ASP A 62 4.48 -27.16 11.92
CA ASP A 62 3.66 -27.25 13.12
C ASP A 62 4.48 -26.81 14.34
N TYR A 63 3.87 -26.01 15.21
CA TYR A 63 4.46 -25.64 16.50
C TYR A 63 3.49 -25.93 17.63
N PHE A 64 4.05 -26.12 18.83
CA PHE A 64 3.35 -26.53 20.03
C PHE A 64 3.73 -25.63 21.19
N GLY A 65 2.78 -25.36 22.06
CA GLY A 65 2.99 -24.63 23.30
C GLY A 65 2.23 -25.30 24.43
N VAL A 66 2.48 -24.85 25.66
CA VAL A 66 1.77 -25.32 26.84
C VAL A 66 1.23 -24.14 27.59
N THR A 67 -0.05 -24.18 27.94
CA THR A 67 -0.68 -23.20 28.82
C THR A 67 -1.28 -23.92 30.02
N LEU A 68 -1.34 -23.23 31.14
CA LEU A 68 -1.99 -23.73 32.35
C LEU A 68 -2.85 -22.65 33.00
N GLN A 69 -3.82 -23.08 33.80
CA GLN A 69 -4.66 -22.22 34.64
C GLN A 69 -4.25 -22.42 36.11
N ALA A 70 -3.83 -21.33 36.75
CA ALA A 70 -3.50 -21.31 38.18
C ALA A 70 -3.77 -19.93 38.77
N GLY A 71 -4.34 -19.84 39.97
CA GLY A 71 -4.66 -18.56 40.59
C GLY A 71 -5.69 -17.70 39.83
N GLY A 72 -6.54 -18.32 39.00
CA GLY A 72 -7.57 -17.63 38.22
C GLY A 72 -7.07 -16.95 36.92
N ILE A 73 -5.81 -17.16 36.56
CA ILE A 73 -5.18 -16.60 35.35
C ILE A 73 -4.54 -17.67 34.48
N GLN A 74 -4.36 -17.38 33.22
CA GLN A 74 -3.67 -18.23 32.27
C GLN A 74 -2.17 -17.95 32.27
N TRP A 75 -1.38 -18.99 32.38
CA TRP A 75 0.07 -18.95 32.27
C TRP A 75 0.51 -19.61 30.96
N THR A 76 1.54 -19.05 30.34
CA THR A 76 2.12 -19.58 29.10
C THR A 76 3.53 -20.07 29.39
N TRP A 77 3.83 -21.29 28.94
CA TRP A 77 5.17 -21.83 29.02
C TRP A 77 6.17 -20.98 28.25
N LYS A 78 7.35 -20.79 28.84
CA LYS A 78 8.48 -20.09 28.26
C LYS A 78 9.71 -20.99 28.27
N ASP A 79 10.29 -21.22 27.10
CA ASP A 79 11.53 -21.96 26.98
C ASP A 79 12.69 -21.17 27.61
N ALA A 80 13.31 -21.72 28.64
CA ALA A 80 14.42 -21.07 29.35
C ALA A 80 15.67 -20.87 28.46
N LYS A 81 15.83 -21.67 27.38
CA LYS A 81 17.01 -21.60 26.51
C LYS A 81 16.95 -20.45 25.50
N ASN A 82 15.79 -20.20 24.90
CA ASN A 82 15.62 -19.23 23.81
C ASN A 82 14.54 -18.19 24.06
N GLY A 83 13.84 -18.27 25.20
CA GLY A 83 12.78 -17.33 25.57
C GLY A 83 11.47 -17.49 24.77
N SER A 84 11.37 -18.48 23.88
CA SER A 84 10.19 -18.73 23.06
C SER A 84 9.03 -19.30 23.85
N TYR A 85 7.80 -18.96 23.45
CA TYR A 85 6.56 -19.52 24.01
C TYR A 85 6.08 -20.75 23.24
N ARG A 86 6.88 -21.28 22.29
CA ARG A 86 6.57 -22.43 21.46
C ARG A 86 7.79 -23.28 21.16
N THR A 87 7.54 -24.53 20.82
CA THR A 87 8.52 -25.50 20.34
C THR A 87 8.00 -26.17 19.06
N PHE A 88 8.91 -26.62 18.18
CA PHE A 88 8.57 -27.42 17.01
C PHE A 88 8.58 -28.93 17.29
N GLN A 89 8.90 -29.33 18.52
CA GLN A 89 8.92 -30.72 18.95
C GLN A 89 7.66 -31.03 19.77
N LYS A 90 6.77 -31.85 19.21
CA LYS A 90 5.50 -32.23 19.85
C LYS A 90 5.72 -32.97 21.15
N GLU A 91 6.63 -33.95 21.12
CA GLU A 91 6.97 -34.80 22.26
C GLU A 91 7.44 -33.99 23.46
N ARG A 92 8.24 -32.95 23.22
CA ARG A 92 8.71 -32.03 24.27
C ARG A 92 7.55 -31.30 24.95
N ALA A 93 6.58 -30.79 24.17
CA ALA A 93 5.43 -30.13 24.71
C ALA A 93 4.51 -31.06 25.51
N GLU A 94 4.32 -32.31 25.01
CA GLU A 94 3.56 -33.35 25.70
C GLU A 94 4.25 -33.81 27.00
N GLU A 95 5.57 -33.92 27.02
CA GLU A 95 6.33 -34.23 28.25
C GLU A 95 6.16 -33.11 29.30
N ILE A 96 6.25 -31.85 28.90
CA ILE A 96 6.04 -30.71 29.79
C ILE A 96 4.63 -30.78 30.36
N GLN A 97 3.62 -30.98 29.52
CA GLN A 97 2.22 -31.09 29.95
C GLN A 97 2.05 -32.20 30.99
N LYS A 98 2.62 -33.40 30.77
CA LYS A 98 2.54 -34.52 31.71
C LYS A 98 3.24 -34.25 33.03
N LYS A 99 4.42 -33.61 33.01
CA LYS A 99 5.22 -33.34 34.19
C LYS A 99 4.54 -32.36 35.14
N ILE A 100 3.77 -31.39 34.60
CA ILE A 100 3.15 -30.31 35.40
C ILE A 100 1.71 -30.60 35.84
N SER A 101 1.04 -31.62 35.28
CA SER A 101 -0.39 -31.88 35.47
C SER A 101 -0.83 -32.14 36.90
N ASN A 102 0.09 -32.52 37.79
CA ASN A 102 -0.19 -32.82 39.22
C ASN A 102 0.76 -32.06 40.14
N THR A 103 1.21 -30.88 39.75
CA THR A 103 2.11 -30.06 40.56
C THR A 103 1.49 -28.69 40.81
N ASP A 104 2.03 -27.97 41.76
CA ASP A 104 1.70 -26.55 41.98
C ASP A 104 2.62 -25.66 41.15
N LEU A 105 2.12 -24.48 40.79
CA LEU A 105 2.93 -23.42 40.20
C LEU A 105 3.44 -22.54 41.37
N GLU A 106 4.75 -22.49 41.55
CA GLU A 106 5.40 -21.61 42.52
C GLU A 106 5.75 -20.28 41.84
N LEU A 107 5.28 -19.17 42.40
CA LEU A 107 5.53 -17.84 41.89
C LEU A 107 6.95 -17.37 42.23
N VAL A 108 7.79 -17.27 41.20
CA VAL A 108 9.21 -16.93 41.33
C VAL A 108 9.43 -15.42 41.38
N SER A 109 8.73 -14.67 40.52
CA SER A 109 8.85 -13.22 40.50
C SER A 109 7.53 -12.52 40.17
N VAL A 110 7.36 -11.33 40.76
CA VAL A 110 6.30 -10.36 40.48
C VAL A 110 6.98 -9.05 40.17
N ASP A 111 7.03 -8.66 38.93
CA ASP A 111 7.66 -7.42 38.48
C ASP A 111 6.58 -6.43 38.04
N ARG A 112 6.53 -5.26 38.69
CA ARG A 112 5.57 -4.19 38.39
C ARG A 112 6.35 -2.96 37.96
N LYS A 113 6.10 -2.51 36.73
CA LYS A 113 6.80 -1.35 36.16
C LYS A 113 5.81 -0.33 35.63
N PRO A 114 5.89 0.92 36.08
CA PRO A 114 5.17 2.00 35.45
C PRO A 114 5.72 2.22 34.04
N LYS A 115 4.82 2.30 33.08
CA LYS A 115 5.15 2.59 31.68
C LYS A 115 4.35 3.78 31.18
N LYS A 116 4.97 4.53 30.27
CA LYS A 116 4.35 5.66 29.58
C LYS A 116 4.51 5.48 28.09
N THR A 117 3.45 5.71 27.33
CA THR A 117 3.49 5.69 25.88
C THR A 117 3.03 7.04 25.37
N MET A 118 3.87 7.68 24.56
CA MET A 118 3.52 8.93 23.88
C MET A 118 2.56 8.65 22.72
N ALA A 119 1.79 9.67 22.34
CA ALA A 119 0.97 9.61 21.13
C ALA A 119 1.86 9.34 19.90
N PRO A 120 1.33 8.65 18.88
CA PRO A 120 2.00 8.57 17.58
C PRO A 120 2.27 9.97 17.04
N GLY A 121 3.42 10.17 16.36
CA GLY A 121 3.77 11.46 15.76
C GLY A 121 2.73 11.97 14.77
N LEU A 122 2.79 13.24 14.45
CA LEU A 122 1.91 13.86 13.44
C LEU A 122 2.03 13.14 12.09
N TYR A 123 1.08 13.38 11.19
CA TYR A 123 1.11 12.76 9.87
C TYR A 123 2.07 13.46 8.90
N ASP A 124 2.94 12.69 8.27
CA ASP A 124 3.38 12.91 6.91
C ASP A 124 2.41 12.27 5.91
N LEU A 125 2.60 12.51 4.62
CA LEU A 125 1.70 11.96 3.59
C LEU A 125 1.74 10.43 3.57
N THR A 126 2.92 9.82 3.61
CA THR A 126 3.06 8.36 3.50
C THR A 126 2.36 7.64 4.65
N THR A 127 2.53 8.11 5.87
CA THR A 127 1.86 7.52 7.04
C THR A 127 0.35 7.67 6.95
N LEU A 128 -0.14 8.84 6.55
CA LEU A 128 -1.58 9.06 6.35
C LEU A 128 -2.14 8.13 5.27
N GLN A 129 -1.47 7.97 4.13
CA GLN A 129 -1.87 7.05 3.06
C GLN A 129 -1.91 5.60 3.55
N ARG A 130 -0.92 5.17 4.32
CA ARG A 130 -0.85 3.81 4.87
C ARG A 130 -2.00 3.52 5.82
N GLU A 131 -2.22 4.39 6.79
CA GLU A 131 -3.30 4.21 7.77
C GLU A 131 -4.69 4.35 7.14
N ALA A 132 -4.88 5.26 6.16
CA ALA A 132 -6.13 5.38 5.41
C ALA A 132 -6.42 4.12 4.58
N ASN A 133 -5.39 3.50 3.99
CA ASN A 133 -5.54 2.24 3.29
C ASN A 133 -5.92 1.09 4.24
N GLN A 134 -5.26 0.99 5.41
CA GLN A 134 -5.58 -0.02 6.42
C GLN A 134 -6.99 0.14 6.96
N LYS A 135 -7.39 1.36 7.30
CA LYS A 135 -8.66 1.64 7.98
C LYS A 135 -9.87 1.68 7.04
N TYR A 136 -9.70 2.22 5.84
CA TYR A 136 -10.80 2.51 4.91
C TYR A 136 -10.65 1.85 3.55
N GLY A 137 -9.52 1.20 3.26
CA GLY A 137 -9.23 0.63 1.94
C GLY A 137 -8.93 1.68 0.86
N PHE A 138 -8.73 2.95 1.23
CA PHE A 138 -8.40 4.00 0.26
C PHE A 138 -7.05 3.74 -0.39
N SER A 139 -6.96 3.94 -1.70
CA SER A 139 -5.68 3.90 -2.38
C SER A 139 -4.80 5.09 -1.98
N ALA A 140 -3.48 4.97 -2.18
CA ALA A 140 -2.56 6.07 -1.94
C ALA A 140 -2.94 7.32 -2.76
N LYS A 141 -3.35 7.11 -4.02
CA LYS A 141 -3.77 8.20 -4.91
C LYS A 141 -5.09 8.82 -4.49
N GLU A 142 -6.07 8.00 -4.09
CA GLU A 142 -7.35 8.47 -3.57
C GLU A 142 -7.16 9.32 -2.33
N THR A 143 -6.34 8.86 -1.37
CA THR A 143 -6.00 9.61 -0.16
C THR A 143 -5.37 10.96 -0.50
N LEU A 144 -4.40 10.99 -1.43
CA LEU A 144 -3.77 12.24 -1.88
C LEU A 144 -4.78 13.19 -2.52
N ASN A 145 -5.68 12.70 -3.36
CA ASN A 145 -6.71 13.52 -4.01
C ASN A 145 -7.71 14.11 -2.99
N ILE A 146 -8.07 13.33 -1.97
CA ILE A 146 -8.91 13.82 -0.86
C ILE A 146 -8.17 14.93 -0.09
N MET A 147 -6.92 14.69 0.25
CA MET A 147 -6.07 15.67 0.94
C MET A 147 -5.94 16.96 0.15
N GLN A 148 -5.76 16.86 -1.17
CA GLN A 148 -5.66 18.02 -2.06
C GLN A 148 -6.93 18.88 -1.97
N ARG A 149 -8.12 18.27 -1.95
CA ARG A 149 -9.39 19.01 -1.79
C ARG A 149 -9.52 19.64 -0.41
N LEU A 150 -9.11 18.94 0.65
CA LEU A 150 -9.13 19.50 2.02
C LEU A 150 -8.17 20.68 2.18
N TYR A 151 -7.06 20.67 1.45
CA TYR A 151 -6.09 21.76 1.41
C TYR A 151 -6.52 22.93 0.51
N GLU A 152 -6.90 22.67 -0.74
CA GLU A 152 -7.14 23.71 -1.75
C GLU A 152 -8.56 24.31 -1.65
N ASN A 153 -9.58 23.44 -1.53
CA ASN A 153 -10.98 23.86 -1.58
C ASN A 153 -11.49 24.26 -0.20
N HIS A 154 -11.34 23.37 0.78
CA HIS A 154 -11.80 23.61 2.15
C HIS A 154 -10.82 24.45 2.97
N LYS A 155 -9.53 24.43 2.63
CA LYS A 155 -8.43 25.13 3.32
C LYS A 155 -8.28 24.78 4.81
N VAL A 156 -8.76 23.61 5.20
CA VAL A 156 -8.82 23.17 6.60
C VAL A 156 -7.64 22.32 7.05
N LEU A 157 -6.81 21.86 6.12
CA LEU A 157 -5.57 21.12 6.38
C LEU A 157 -4.38 21.80 5.71
N THR A 158 -3.18 21.58 6.25
CA THR A 158 -1.93 22.11 5.69
C THR A 158 -1.51 21.33 4.44
N TYR A 159 -0.45 21.78 3.78
CA TYR A 159 0.04 21.22 2.53
C TYR A 159 0.26 19.69 2.62
N PRO A 160 -0.32 18.89 1.70
CA PRO A 160 -0.36 17.43 1.87
C PRO A 160 0.94 16.70 1.52
N ARG A 161 1.80 17.26 0.65
CA ARG A 161 2.99 16.56 0.16
C ARG A 161 4.20 16.85 1.03
N THR A 162 4.19 16.37 2.25
CA THR A 162 5.27 16.53 3.21
C THR A 162 5.77 15.17 3.71
N ASP A 163 7.06 15.07 3.96
CA ASP A 163 7.73 13.96 4.60
C ASP A 163 7.98 14.19 6.10
N SER A 164 7.67 15.39 6.59
CA SER A 164 7.85 15.72 7.99
C SER A 164 6.66 15.31 8.84
N ARG A 165 6.97 14.80 10.03
CA ARG A 165 6.03 14.51 11.12
C ARG A 165 6.12 15.52 12.27
N TYR A 166 6.81 16.64 12.01
CA TYR A 166 7.11 17.65 13.02
C TYR A 166 6.57 19.00 12.56
N ILE A 167 6.30 19.85 13.54
CA ILE A 167 6.05 21.27 13.32
C ILE A 167 7.23 22.10 13.83
N GLY A 168 7.43 23.26 13.25
CA GLY A 168 8.40 24.24 13.72
C GLY A 168 7.92 25.00 14.96
N LYS A 169 8.84 25.65 15.65
CA LYS A 169 8.51 26.51 16.80
C LYS A 169 7.66 27.71 16.41
N ASP A 170 7.74 28.15 15.18
CA ASP A 170 6.92 29.22 14.58
C ASP A 170 5.43 28.86 14.52
N VAL A 171 5.10 27.59 14.40
CA VAL A 171 3.72 27.08 14.37
C VAL A 171 3.12 26.99 15.79
N VAL A 172 3.94 26.81 16.83
CA VAL A 172 3.47 26.61 18.22
C VAL A 172 2.52 27.70 18.71
N PRO A 173 2.77 29.00 18.48
CA PRO A 173 1.83 30.07 18.89
C PRO A 173 0.44 29.96 18.26
N THR A 174 0.32 29.33 17.10
CA THR A 174 -0.95 29.19 16.37
C THR A 174 -1.80 27.99 16.82
N ILE A 175 -1.27 27.10 17.66
CA ILE A 175 -1.97 25.87 18.09
C ILE A 175 -3.34 26.17 18.71
N LYS A 176 -3.46 27.22 19.53
CA LYS A 176 -4.74 27.58 20.15
C LYS A 176 -5.81 27.98 19.13
N GLU A 177 -5.41 28.72 18.10
CA GLU A 177 -6.34 29.14 17.03
C GLU A 177 -6.76 27.92 16.18
N ARG A 178 -5.84 27.00 15.90
CA ARG A 178 -6.14 25.72 15.22
C ARG A 178 -7.09 24.85 16.03
N LEU A 179 -6.91 24.77 17.34
CA LEU A 179 -7.83 24.05 18.25
C LEU A 179 -9.23 24.64 18.25
N LYS A 180 -9.37 25.98 18.22
CA LYS A 180 -10.67 26.66 18.12
C LYS A 180 -11.32 26.36 16.75
N ALA A 181 -10.54 26.40 15.68
CA ALA A 181 -11.04 26.19 14.32
C ALA A 181 -11.53 24.77 14.08
N CYS A 182 -10.81 23.75 14.55
CA CYS A 182 -11.20 22.34 14.41
C CYS A 182 -12.12 21.84 15.53
N GLY A 183 -12.28 22.58 16.63
CA GLY A 183 -13.04 22.21 17.83
C GLY A 183 -14.56 22.24 17.67
N THR A 184 -15.09 21.65 16.60
CA THR A 184 -16.52 21.57 16.31
C THR A 184 -16.99 20.12 16.22
N GLY A 185 -18.30 19.89 16.25
CA GLY A 185 -18.88 18.55 16.13
C GLY A 185 -18.27 17.56 17.13
N PRO A 186 -17.77 16.42 16.68
CA PRO A 186 -17.22 15.38 17.53
C PRO A 186 -15.93 15.80 18.25
N TYR A 187 -15.26 16.84 17.82
CA TYR A 187 -13.99 17.30 18.38
C TYR A 187 -14.15 18.35 19.47
N ARG A 188 -15.36 18.93 19.64
CA ARG A 188 -15.63 20.04 20.56
C ARG A 188 -15.17 19.76 22.00
N LYS A 189 -15.54 18.60 22.55
CA LYS A 189 -15.15 18.22 23.91
C LYS A 189 -13.64 18.07 24.05
N LEU A 190 -13.00 17.40 23.07
CA LEU A 190 -11.56 17.11 23.08
C LEU A 190 -10.72 18.39 22.94
N ALA A 191 -11.04 19.24 21.97
CA ALA A 191 -10.35 20.52 21.79
C ALA A 191 -10.63 21.49 22.96
N GLY A 192 -11.86 21.52 23.46
CA GLY A 192 -12.23 22.32 24.63
C GLY A 192 -11.41 21.98 25.86
N ALA A 193 -11.20 20.68 26.16
CA ALA A 193 -10.38 20.24 27.27
C ALA A 193 -8.91 20.72 27.17
N LEU A 194 -8.36 20.81 25.94
CA LEU A 194 -7.02 21.34 25.72
C LEU A 194 -6.96 22.86 25.86
N LEU A 195 -8.00 23.59 25.43
CA LEU A 195 -8.06 25.05 25.51
C LEU A 195 -8.16 25.58 26.94
N THR A 196 -8.63 24.77 27.89
CA THR A 196 -8.72 25.14 29.32
C THR A 196 -7.39 25.05 30.08
N LYS A 197 -6.35 24.48 29.45
CA LYS A 197 -5.04 24.23 30.05
C LYS A 197 -3.92 24.90 29.23
N PRO A 198 -2.75 25.15 29.81
CA PRO A 198 -1.58 25.52 29.04
C PRO A 198 -1.25 24.43 28.01
N ILE A 199 -0.96 24.84 26.77
CA ILE A 199 -0.53 23.92 25.73
C ILE A 199 0.90 23.50 26.01
N HIS A 200 1.11 22.21 26.24
CA HIS A 200 2.44 21.63 26.42
C HIS A 200 2.94 21.05 25.09
N THR A 201 4.08 21.52 24.65
CA THR A 201 4.79 20.98 23.48
C THR A 201 6.05 20.24 23.93
N ASN A 202 6.47 19.27 23.15
CA ASN A 202 7.68 18.49 23.41
C ASN A 202 8.37 18.06 22.11
N GLY A 203 9.58 17.55 22.23
CA GLY A 203 10.41 17.15 21.08
C GLY A 203 9.88 15.94 20.29
N SER A 204 8.74 15.33 20.66
CA SER A 204 8.13 14.25 19.90
C SER A 204 7.40 14.73 18.65
N PHE A 205 6.98 16.01 18.61
CA PHE A 205 6.29 16.59 17.47
C PHE A 205 6.69 18.05 17.16
N VAL A 206 7.55 18.70 17.96
CA VAL A 206 8.10 20.04 17.71
C VAL A 206 9.61 19.94 17.59
N ASP A 207 10.13 20.08 16.37
CA ASP A 207 11.57 20.06 16.13
C ASP A 207 11.90 20.74 14.78
N ASP A 208 12.46 21.97 14.84
CA ASP A 208 12.83 22.75 13.65
C ASP A 208 13.82 22.01 12.73
N LYS A 209 14.67 21.13 13.29
CA LYS A 209 15.67 20.38 12.50
C LYS A 209 15.07 19.25 11.66
N LYS A 210 13.85 18.84 11.99
CA LYS A 210 13.11 17.76 11.32
C LYS A 210 11.98 18.27 10.43
N VAL A 211 11.88 19.59 10.29
CA VAL A 211 11.03 20.25 9.30
C VAL A 211 11.93 20.64 8.13
N SER A 212 11.63 20.09 6.95
CA SER A 212 12.33 20.42 5.70
C SER A 212 11.64 21.62 5.02
N ASP A 213 11.06 21.43 3.85
CA ASP A 213 10.32 22.47 3.11
C ASP A 213 8.92 22.72 3.69
N HIS A 214 8.33 21.68 4.28
CA HIS A 214 6.97 21.72 4.85
C HIS A 214 6.94 20.97 6.18
N HIS A 215 6.14 21.50 7.12
CA HIS A 215 5.86 20.80 8.38
C HIS A 215 4.80 19.69 8.19
N ALA A 216 4.54 18.93 9.24
CA ALA A 216 3.53 17.87 9.28
C ALA A 216 2.13 18.34 8.84
N ILE A 217 1.30 17.40 8.43
CA ILE A 217 -0.10 17.63 8.09
C ILE A 217 -0.90 17.83 9.37
N ILE A 218 -1.45 19.04 9.53
CA ILE A 218 -2.25 19.45 10.70
C ILE A 218 -3.45 20.30 10.27
N PRO A 219 -4.47 20.50 11.12
CA PRO A 219 -5.53 21.46 10.87
C PRO A 219 -4.98 22.90 10.75
N THR A 220 -5.60 23.70 9.90
CA THR A 220 -5.33 25.13 9.79
C THR A 220 -6.14 25.93 10.79
N GLU A 221 -6.01 27.26 10.76
CA GLU A 221 -6.83 28.22 11.51
C GLU A 221 -8.21 28.46 10.87
N GLN A 222 -8.49 27.84 9.72
CA GLN A 222 -9.79 27.93 9.04
C GLN A 222 -10.86 27.12 9.80
N PHE A 223 -11.97 27.78 10.15
CA PHE A 223 -13.12 27.09 10.75
C PHE A 223 -13.69 26.03 9.82
N VAL A 224 -13.82 24.81 10.32
CA VAL A 224 -14.30 23.69 9.53
C VAL A 224 -15.84 23.64 9.48
N GLN A 225 -16.36 23.38 8.29
CA GLN A 225 -17.78 23.11 8.02
C GLN A 225 -17.94 21.65 7.60
N LEU A 226 -18.10 20.76 8.59
CA LEU A 226 -18.16 19.30 8.36
C LEU A 226 -19.28 18.90 7.42
N ASP A 227 -20.40 19.62 7.41
CA ASP A 227 -21.56 19.30 6.56
C ASP A 227 -21.31 19.56 5.06
N HIS A 228 -20.30 20.36 4.72
CA HIS A 228 -19.89 20.62 3.34
C HIS A 228 -18.89 19.57 2.80
N MET A 229 -18.42 18.66 3.64
CA MET A 229 -17.48 17.61 3.27
C MET A 229 -18.20 16.34 2.81
N THR A 230 -17.62 15.66 1.83
CA THR A 230 -18.01 14.29 1.50
C THR A 230 -17.67 13.34 2.65
N ASN A 231 -18.21 12.12 2.59
CA ASN A 231 -17.94 11.11 3.61
C ASN A 231 -16.46 10.71 3.65
N GLU A 232 -15.82 10.63 2.49
CA GLU A 232 -14.40 10.33 2.35
C GLU A 232 -13.54 11.48 2.91
N GLU A 233 -13.89 12.72 2.62
CA GLU A 233 -13.21 13.91 3.16
C GLU A 233 -13.31 13.97 4.68
N ARG A 234 -14.49 13.68 5.26
CA ARG A 234 -14.67 13.59 6.72
C ARG A 234 -13.79 12.53 7.35
N LYS A 235 -13.64 11.36 6.72
CA LYS A 235 -12.79 10.27 7.22
C LYS A 235 -11.32 10.69 7.29
N ILE A 236 -10.79 11.29 6.25
CA ILE A 236 -9.39 11.76 6.25
C ILE A 236 -9.20 12.93 7.21
N TYR A 237 -10.14 13.88 7.22
CA TYR A 237 -10.11 14.99 8.16
C TYR A 237 -10.12 14.50 9.63
N ASP A 238 -10.99 13.52 9.95
CA ASP A 238 -11.05 12.90 11.29
C ASP A 238 -9.71 12.31 11.71
N MET A 239 -9.04 11.58 10.80
CA MET A 239 -7.72 11.02 11.08
C MET A 239 -6.71 12.11 11.46
N VAL A 240 -6.64 13.17 10.67
CA VAL A 240 -5.68 14.26 10.88
C VAL A 240 -5.97 15.03 12.16
N VAL A 241 -7.24 15.39 12.39
CA VAL A 241 -7.63 16.14 13.60
C VAL A 241 -7.36 15.32 14.86
N ARG A 242 -7.77 14.04 14.90
CA ARG A 242 -7.50 13.18 16.07
C ARG A 242 -6.00 13.00 16.30
N ARG A 243 -5.20 12.87 15.27
CA ARG A 243 -3.74 12.79 15.40
C ARG A 243 -3.16 14.09 15.97
N PHE A 244 -3.62 15.23 15.47
CA PHE A 244 -3.23 16.54 16.00
C PHE A 244 -3.63 16.75 17.46
N LEU A 245 -4.85 16.36 17.83
CA LEU A 245 -5.29 16.43 19.21
C LEU A 245 -4.47 15.49 20.12
N SER A 246 -4.21 14.26 19.66
CA SER A 246 -3.54 13.24 20.46
C SER A 246 -2.13 13.63 20.93
N VAL A 247 -1.34 14.31 20.08
CA VAL A 247 0.01 14.75 20.44
C VAL A 247 0.01 15.87 21.51
N LEU A 248 -1.11 16.54 21.69
CA LEU A 248 -1.31 17.59 22.71
C LEU A 248 -1.85 17.07 24.04
N TYR A 249 -2.32 15.82 24.07
CA TYR A 249 -2.75 15.14 25.28
C TYR A 249 -1.55 14.58 26.08
N SER A 250 -1.77 14.29 27.36
CA SER A 250 -0.78 13.63 28.20
C SER A 250 -0.46 12.22 27.69
N PRO A 251 0.69 11.65 28.06
CA PRO A 251 1.00 10.26 27.75
C PRO A 251 -0.06 9.30 28.28
N PHE A 252 -0.21 8.16 27.59
CA PHE A 252 -0.91 7.01 28.14
C PHE A 252 -0.04 6.37 29.21
N GLU A 253 -0.52 6.27 30.46
CA GLU A 253 0.22 5.74 31.59
C GLU A 253 -0.44 4.46 32.11
N TYR A 254 0.37 3.45 32.32
CA TYR A 254 -0.09 2.16 32.85
C TYR A 254 1.00 1.46 33.65
N GLU A 255 0.58 0.60 34.58
CA GLU A 255 1.46 -0.34 35.26
C GLU A 255 1.45 -1.67 34.51
N GLN A 256 2.60 -2.11 34.01
CA GLN A 256 2.79 -3.44 33.45
C GLN A 256 3.22 -4.37 34.56
N THR A 257 2.44 -5.41 34.79
CA THR A 257 2.77 -6.49 35.75
C THR A 257 3.22 -7.72 34.93
N SER A 258 4.43 -8.20 35.22
CA SER A 258 4.97 -9.44 34.64
C SER A 258 5.14 -10.45 35.75
N LEU A 259 4.57 -11.61 35.57
CA LEU A 259 4.66 -12.72 36.52
C LEU A 259 5.49 -13.83 35.93
N GLU A 260 6.38 -14.42 36.72
CA GLU A 260 7.09 -15.64 36.40
C GLU A 260 6.88 -16.68 37.47
N GLY A 261 6.48 -17.89 37.09
CA GLY A 261 6.29 -19.03 37.97
C GLY A 261 7.02 -20.27 37.45
N LYS A 262 7.26 -21.22 38.34
CA LYS A 262 7.85 -22.52 37.99
C LYS A 262 6.93 -23.66 38.42
N ALA A 263 6.78 -24.63 37.50
CA ALA A 263 6.09 -25.90 37.78
C ALA A 263 6.96 -27.05 37.25
N ALA A 264 7.31 -28.00 38.10
CA ALA A 264 8.19 -29.12 37.78
C ALA A 264 9.47 -28.73 37.01
N GLY A 265 10.10 -27.62 37.41
CA GLY A 265 11.30 -27.05 36.77
C GLY A 265 11.10 -26.32 35.44
N GLN A 266 9.86 -26.19 34.96
CA GLN A 266 9.52 -25.44 33.75
C GLN A 266 9.06 -24.01 34.10
N SER A 267 9.49 -23.02 33.30
CA SER A 267 9.08 -21.62 33.47
C SER A 267 7.77 -21.34 32.77
N PHE A 268 6.90 -20.62 33.48
CA PHE A 268 5.63 -20.12 32.98
C PHE A 268 5.53 -18.62 33.27
N VAL A 269 4.94 -17.89 32.34
CA VAL A 269 4.80 -16.44 32.44
C VAL A 269 3.36 -15.99 32.22
N ALA A 270 2.99 -14.92 32.89
CA ALA A 270 1.74 -14.21 32.65
C ALA A 270 1.98 -12.70 32.68
N SER A 271 1.13 -11.96 31.99
CA SER A 271 1.24 -10.51 31.85
C SER A 271 -0.10 -9.85 32.13
N GLY A 272 -0.06 -8.68 32.73
CA GLY A 272 -1.24 -7.85 32.96
C GLY A 272 -0.92 -6.38 32.89
N LYS A 273 -1.94 -5.60 32.51
CA LYS A 273 -1.83 -4.16 32.32
C LYS A 273 -2.93 -3.46 33.12
N THR A 274 -2.53 -2.55 33.96
CA THR A 274 -3.46 -1.69 34.75
C THR A 274 -3.31 -0.25 34.27
N VAL A 275 -4.36 0.31 33.67
CA VAL A 275 -4.34 1.68 33.16
C VAL A 275 -4.40 2.65 34.34
N VAL A 276 -3.44 3.56 34.38
CA VAL A 276 -3.35 4.66 35.37
C VAL A 276 -3.98 5.94 34.81
N SER A 277 -3.65 6.27 33.55
CA SER A 277 -4.19 7.42 32.83
C SER A 277 -4.39 7.07 31.36
N ALA A 278 -5.59 7.30 30.84
CA ALA A 278 -5.88 7.06 29.42
C ALA A 278 -5.11 8.02 28.49
N GLY A 279 -4.81 9.24 28.96
CA GLY A 279 -4.03 10.22 28.22
C GLY A 279 -4.52 10.42 26.79
N TRP A 280 -3.60 10.38 25.82
CA TRP A 280 -3.92 10.58 24.40
C TRP A 280 -4.88 9.54 23.81
N LYS A 281 -5.02 8.35 24.43
CA LYS A 281 -5.97 7.32 23.97
C LYS A 281 -7.43 7.77 24.08
N GLU A 282 -7.75 8.73 24.96
CA GLU A 282 -9.08 9.32 25.05
C GLU A 282 -9.56 9.93 23.72
N VAL A 283 -8.64 10.42 22.90
CA VAL A 283 -8.95 10.99 21.59
C VAL A 283 -9.54 9.95 20.63
N TYR A 284 -9.22 8.68 20.84
CA TYR A 284 -9.65 7.54 20.03
C TYR A 284 -10.71 6.67 20.70
N GLU A 285 -11.34 7.12 21.78
CA GLU A 285 -12.43 6.37 22.45
C GLU A 285 -13.51 5.96 21.44
N GLY A 286 -13.82 4.65 21.42
CA GLY A 286 -14.79 4.03 20.50
C GLY A 286 -14.21 3.41 19.23
N GLY A 287 -12.90 3.54 18.99
CA GLY A 287 -12.17 2.81 17.96
C GLY A 287 -10.96 2.12 18.58
N SER A 288 -10.84 0.82 18.43
CA SER A 288 -9.62 0.12 18.78
C SER A 288 -8.46 0.75 18.01
N THR A 289 -7.48 1.31 18.72
CA THR A 289 -6.14 1.28 18.16
C THR A 289 -5.81 -0.20 18.14
N ASP A 290 -5.92 -0.84 16.97
CA ASP A 290 -5.38 -2.16 16.76
C ASP A 290 -3.88 -2.06 17.05
N ASP A 291 -3.51 -2.38 18.28
CA ASP A 291 -2.18 -2.88 18.52
C ASP A 291 -2.15 -4.18 17.71
N ASP A 292 -1.41 -4.18 16.59
CA ASP A 292 -1.07 -5.40 15.86
C ASP A 292 -0.46 -6.35 16.89
N GLU A 293 -1.30 -7.22 17.46
CA GLU A 293 -0.86 -8.28 18.35
C GLU A 293 -0.07 -9.26 17.48
N GLU A 294 1.24 -9.12 17.49
CA GLU A 294 2.10 -10.16 16.94
C GLU A 294 1.70 -11.50 17.60
N GLU A 295 1.49 -12.53 16.80
CA GLU A 295 1.08 -13.90 17.24
C GLU A 295 1.99 -14.49 18.36
N GLN A 296 3.06 -13.79 18.73
CA GLN A 296 4.05 -14.21 19.72
C GLN A 296 4.03 -13.41 21.02
N THR A 297 3.14 -12.42 21.16
CA THR A 297 3.06 -11.64 22.39
C THR A 297 2.12 -12.28 23.41
N LEU A 298 2.51 -12.21 24.70
CA LEU A 298 1.63 -12.60 25.80
C LEU A 298 0.43 -11.65 25.85
N LYS A 299 -0.78 -12.20 25.89
CA LYS A 299 -1.99 -11.41 26.08
C LYS A 299 -2.06 -10.89 27.50
N ASP A 300 -2.26 -9.58 27.65
CA ASP A 300 -2.49 -8.98 28.94
C ASP A 300 -3.83 -9.46 29.54
N GLN A 301 -3.78 -9.80 30.82
CA GLN A 301 -4.92 -10.28 31.58
C GLN A 301 -5.17 -9.38 32.80
N LYS A 302 -6.37 -9.43 33.35
CA LYS A 302 -6.64 -8.86 34.67
C LYS A 302 -6.02 -9.77 35.71
N LEU A 303 -4.95 -9.31 36.35
CA LEU A 303 -4.21 -10.10 37.33
C LEU A 303 -4.75 -9.87 38.76
N PRO A 304 -4.90 -10.93 39.56
CA PRO A 304 -5.13 -10.82 40.98
C PRO A 304 -3.86 -10.33 41.71
N VAL A 305 -4.00 -9.95 42.94
CA VAL A 305 -2.86 -9.61 43.80
C VAL A 305 -2.17 -10.90 44.24
N LEU A 306 -1.00 -11.16 43.67
CA LEU A 306 -0.18 -12.33 43.98
C LEU A 306 1.14 -11.91 44.61
N LYS A 307 1.72 -12.81 45.46
CA LYS A 307 2.99 -12.57 46.16
C LYS A 307 4.05 -13.57 45.70
N GLN A 308 5.29 -13.12 45.66
CA GLN A 308 6.42 -14.01 45.40
C GLN A 308 6.49 -15.14 46.42
N GLY A 309 6.79 -16.36 45.99
CA GLY A 309 6.82 -17.57 46.82
C GLY A 309 5.46 -18.23 47.02
N GLU A 310 4.37 -17.64 46.53
CA GLU A 310 3.04 -18.23 46.59
C GLU A 310 2.93 -19.45 45.72
N LYS A 311 2.33 -20.54 46.22
CA LYS A 311 2.06 -21.77 45.49
C LYS A 311 0.61 -21.79 45.05
N LEU A 312 0.41 -21.90 43.76
CA LEU A 312 -0.89 -21.89 43.12
C LEU A 312 -1.22 -23.28 42.59
N PRO A 313 -2.31 -23.90 43.01
CA PRO A 313 -2.72 -25.20 42.48
C PRO A 313 -3.07 -25.04 41.00
N ILE A 314 -2.55 -25.97 40.19
CA ILE A 314 -2.80 -26.00 38.75
C ILE A 314 -4.16 -26.65 38.49
N GLY A 315 -5.13 -25.88 38.02
CA GLY A 315 -6.48 -26.34 37.72
C GLY A 315 -6.62 -27.10 36.42
N SER A 316 -5.91 -26.66 35.37
CA SER A 316 -5.90 -27.32 34.06
C SER A 316 -4.64 -27.02 33.28
N VAL A 317 -4.23 -27.96 32.45
CA VAL A 317 -3.10 -27.81 31.53
C VAL A 317 -3.56 -28.12 30.12
N ARG A 318 -3.20 -27.28 29.16
CA ARG A 318 -3.57 -27.43 27.75
C ARG A 318 -2.35 -27.38 26.85
N LEU A 319 -2.30 -28.31 25.92
CA LEU A 319 -1.39 -28.24 24.78
C LEU A 319 -2.00 -27.29 23.74
N THR A 320 -1.24 -26.31 23.29
CA THR A 320 -1.62 -25.42 22.18
C THR A 320 -0.88 -25.85 20.92
N THR A 321 -1.56 -25.78 19.81
CA THR A 321 -1.00 -26.15 18.50
C THR A 321 -1.26 -25.05 17.49
N GLY A 322 -0.31 -24.84 16.58
CA GLY A 322 -0.46 -23.89 15.49
C GLY A 322 0.46 -24.26 14.33
N LYS A 323 0.31 -23.53 13.23
CA LYS A 323 1.19 -23.65 12.07
C LYS A 323 1.80 -22.29 11.76
N THR A 324 3.09 -22.29 11.40
CA THR A 324 3.72 -21.08 10.89
C THR A 324 3.02 -20.65 9.60
N LYS A 325 2.92 -19.33 9.38
CA LYS A 325 2.27 -18.76 8.21
C LYS A 325 3.30 -18.06 7.32
N PRO A 326 3.11 -18.05 6.00
CA PRO A 326 3.95 -17.27 5.12
C PRO A 326 3.75 -15.77 5.40
N PRO A 327 4.68 -14.90 4.97
CA PRO A 327 4.43 -13.47 4.98
C PRO A 327 3.20 -13.15 4.13
N ALA A 328 2.44 -12.13 4.52
CA ALA A 328 1.27 -11.70 3.76
C ALA A 328 1.68 -11.07 2.42
N HIS A 329 0.80 -11.14 1.41
CA HIS A 329 0.93 -10.33 0.20
C HIS A 329 0.96 -8.85 0.54
N PHE A 330 1.57 -8.05 -0.33
CA PHE A 330 1.53 -6.60 -0.14
C PHE A 330 0.12 -6.05 -0.26
N THR A 331 -0.21 -5.09 0.59
CA THR A 331 -1.28 -4.10 0.38
C THR A 331 -0.64 -2.79 -0.08
N GLU A 332 -1.42 -1.80 -0.48
CA GLU A 332 -0.81 -0.48 -0.79
C GLU A 332 -0.11 0.11 0.43
N ALA A 333 -0.65 -0.06 1.63
CA ALA A 333 -0.03 0.39 2.88
C ALA A 333 1.35 -0.23 3.10
N THR A 334 1.47 -1.55 2.96
CA THR A 334 2.74 -2.26 3.17
C THR A 334 3.71 -2.06 2.01
N LEU A 335 3.22 -1.85 0.78
CA LEU A 335 4.05 -1.50 -0.38
C LEU A 335 4.64 -0.10 -0.22
N LEU A 336 3.86 0.90 0.21
CA LEU A 336 4.37 2.23 0.54
C LEU A 336 5.47 2.19 1.60
N ALA A 337 5.29 1.37 2.65
CA ALA A 337 6.32 1.17 3.67
C ALA A 337 7.60 0.54 3.09
N ALA A 338 7.45 -0.42 2.16
CA ALA A 338 8.59 -1.05 1.50
C ALA A 338 9.31 -0.09 0.54
N MET A 339 8.58 0.79 -0.13
CA MET A 339 9.16 1.84 -0.99
C MET A 339 9.89 2.90 -0.14
N GLU A 340 9.33 3.29 1.00
CA GLU A 340 9.93 4.25 1.92
C GLU A 340 11.21 3.71 2.57
N ASN A 341 11.22 2.44 2.96
CA ASN A 341 12.39 1.77 3.53
C ASN A 341 12.68 0.44 2.81
N PRO A 342 13.32 0.47 1.64
CA PRO A 342 13.59 -0.73 0.84
C PRO A 342 14.83 -1.53 1.31
N VAL A 343 15.48 -1.15 2.41
CA VAL A 343 16.77 -1.71 2.87
C VAL A 343 16.75 -3.24 2.97
N LYS A 344 15.67 -3.82 3.49
CA LYS A 344 15.56 -5.29 3.61
C LYS A 344 15.43 -6.04 2.27
N TYR A 345 15.20 -5.31 1.18
CA TYR A 345 15.10 -5.87 -0.18
C TYR A 345 16.37 -5.64 -1.00
N MET A 346 17.38 -5.01 -0.43
CA MET A 346 18.68 -4.85 -1.06
C MET A 346 19.38 -6.20 -1.14
N SER A 347 20.15 -6.40 -2.20
CA SER A 347 20.94 -7.61 -2.42
C SER A 347 22.28 -7.56 -1.70
N SER A 348 22.82 -6.37 -1.50
CA SER A 348 24.09 -6.14 -0.81
C SER A 348 23.89 -5.79 0.66
N LYS A 349 24.87 -6.15 1.52
CA LYS A 349 24.98 -5.66 2.89
C LYS A 349 25.66 -4.28 2.94
N ASP A 350 25.53 -3.49 1.87
CA ASP A 350 26.11 -2.17 1.78
C ASP A 350 25.40 -1.21 2.74
N THR A 351 26.05 -1.01 3.90
CA THR A 351 25.55 -0.14 4.96
C THR A 351 25.48 1.32 4.51
N GLN A 352 26.35 1.75 3.55
CA GLN A 352 26.33 3.11 3.03
C GLN A 352 25.13 3.34 2.10
N ALA A 353 24.85 2.40 1.20
CA ALA A 353 23.68 2.47 0.34
C ALA A 353 22.37 2.43 1.16
N ALA A 354 22.32 1.57 2.19
CA ALA A 354 21.20 1.50 3.12
C ALA A 354 20.96 2.83 3.85
N LYS A 355 22.05 3.46 4.33
CA LYS A 355 22.00 4.78 4.98
C LYS A 355 21.51 5.85 4.02
N THR A 356 22.05 5.89 2.80
CA THR A 356 21.64 6.86 1.77
C THR A 356 20.14 6.74 1.46
N LEU A 357 19.60 5.53 1.25
CA LEU A 357 18.17 5.32 1.02
C LEU A 357 17.31 5.75 2.22
N GLY A 358 17.77 5.51 3.43
CA GLY A 358 17.09 5.99 4.64
C GLY A 358 17.05 7.52 4.74
N GLU A 359 18.13 8.19 4.36
CA GLU A 359 18.24 9.67 4.39
C GLU A 359 17.48 10.34 3.24
N THR A 360 17.35 9.69 2.09
CA THR A 360 16.71 10.24 0.88
C THR A 360 15.25 9.81 0.68
N GLY A 361 14.69 9.07 1.65
CA GLY A 361 13.29 8.65 1.65
C GLY A 361 12.97 7.43 0.77
N GLY A 362 13.95 6.62 0.40
CA GLY A 362 13.75 5.33 -0.28
C GLY A 362 13.49 5.42 -1.78
N LEU A 363 12.58 4.58 -2.26
CA LEU A 363 12.17 4.50 -3.68
C LEU A 363 11.05 5.52 -3.96
N GLY A 364 11.34 6.49 -4.81
CA GLY A 364 10.46 7.60 -5.12
C GLY A 364 10.33 8.59 -3.95
N THR A 365 9.69 9.71 -4.21
CA THR A 365 9.42 10.74 -3.19
C THR A 365 8.00 10.61 -2.66
N VAL A 366 7.69 11.24 -1.54
CA VAL A 366 6.32 11.32 -1.02
C VAL A 366 5.32 11.81 -2.06
N ALA A 367 5.74 12.74 -2.95
CA ALA A 367 4.90 13.29 -4.00
C ALA A 367 4.63 12.31 -5.15
N THR A 368 5.50 11.34 -5.40
CA THR A 368 5.47 10.50 -6.62
C THR A 368 5.04 9.06 -6.40
N ARG A 369 5.16 8.52 -5.18
CA ARG A 369 4.84 7.09 -4.90
C ARG A 369 3.41 6.71 -5.27
N ALA A 370 2.43 7.55 -4.93
CA ALA A 370 1.03 7.29 -5.26
C ALA A 370 0.80 7.19 -6.77
N ASP A 371 1.40 8.09 -7.55
CA ASP A 371 1.29 8.10 -9.01
C ASP A 371 2.01 6.90 -9.65
N ILE A 372 3.14 6.47 -9.07
CA ILE A 372 3.87 5.28 -9.52
C ILE A 372 3.02 4.03 -9.29
N ILE A 373 2.46 3.86 -8.10
CA ILE A 373 1.59 2.72 -7.77
C ILE A 373 0.37 2.70 -8.69
N GLU A 374 -0.30 3.84 -8.88
CA GLU A 374 -1.45 3.96 -9.77
C GLU A 374 -1.07 3.61 -11.22
N LYS A 375 0.07 4.11 -11.71
CA LYS A 375 0.60 3.79 -13.04
C LYS A 375 0.84 2.28 -13.21
N LEU A 376 1.38 1.60 -12.21
CA LEU A 376 1.62 0.16 -12.27
C LEU A 376 0.33 -0.65 -12.38
N PHE A 377 -0.76 -0.20 -11.75
CA PHE A 377 -2.10 -0.77 -11.96
C PHE A 377 -2.65 -0.45 -13.35
N HIS A 378 -2.59 0.80 -13.79
CA HIS A 378 -3.12 1.22 -15.09
C HIS A 378 -2.39 0.61 -16.29
N THR A 379 -1.11 0.26 -16.13
CA THR A 379 -0.32 -0.44 -17.16
C THR A 379 -0.44 -1.97 -17.07
N PHE A 380 -1.32 -2.47 -16.20
CA PHE A 380 -1.55 -3.90 -16.00
C PHE A 380 -0.29 -4.67 -15.59
N LEU A 381 0.58 -4.07 -14.80
CA LEU A 381 1.73 -4.72 -14.19
C LEU A 381 1.39 -5.26 -12.79
N MET A 382 0.43 -4.64 -12.13
CA MET A 382 -0.12 -5.09 -10.85
C MET A 382 -1.64 -5.24 -10.95
N GLU A 383 -2.19 -6.14 -10.13
CA GLU A 383 -3.63 -6.30 -9.93
C GLU A 383 -3.95 -6.43 -8.45
N LYS A 384 -5.18 -6.05 -8.08
CA LYS A 384 -5.70 -6.24 -6.71
C LYS A 384 -6.61 -7.45 -6.66
N ARG A 385 -6.49 -8.23 -5.59
CA ARG A 385 -7.45 -9.25 -5.18
C ARG A 385 -7.87 -8.94 -3.73
N GLY A 386 -9.03 -8.34 -3.58
CA GLY A 386 -9.40 -7.66 -2.33
C GLY A 386 -8.46 -6.48 -2.06
N ASN A 387 -7.78 -6.47 -0.90
CA ASN A 387 -6.79 -5.45 -0.54
C ASN A 387 -5.35 -5.85 -0.91
N GLU A 388 -5.13 -7.09 -1.34
CA GLU A 388 -3.81 -7.62 -1.65
C GLU A 388 -3.39 -7.30 -3.09
N ILE A 389 -2.09 -7.08 -3.26
CA ILE A 389 -1.45 -6.76 -4.54
C ILE A 389 -0.73 -8.00 -5.07
N TYR A 390 -0.96 -8.28 -6.35
CA TYR A 390 -0.34 -9.37 -7.10
C TYR A 390 0.33 -8.85 -8.37
N LEU A 391 1.44 -9.46 -8.76
CA LEU A 391 2.01 -9.23 -10.07
C LEU A 391 1.23 -9.99 -11.13
N THR A 392 0.98 -9.31 -12.24
CA THR A 392 0.45 -9.96 -13.44
C THR A 392 1.54 -10.80 -14.13
N SER A 393 1.16 -11.71 -15.02
CA SER A 393 2.11 -12.42 -15.88
C SER A 393 2.95 -11.46 -16.71
N LYS A 394 2.37 -10.36 -17.18
CA LYS A 394 3.09 -9.29 -17.87
C LYS A 394 4.25 -8.72 -17.03
N ALA A 395 4.01 -8.45 -15.75
CA ALA A 395 5.04 -7.93 -14.86
C ALA A 395 6.16 -8.94 -14.59
N LYS A 396 5.80 -10.22 -14.39
CA LYS A 396 6.77 -11.30 -14.18
C LYS A 396 7.68 -11.46 -15.38
N GLN A 397 7.12 -11.50 -16.58
CA GLN A 397 7.88 -11.54 -17.82
C GLN A 397 8.74 -10.28 -18.01
N LEU A 398 8.20 -9.07 -17.69
CA LEU A 398 8.97 -7.83 -17.74
C LEU A 398 10.22 -7.90 -16.86
N LEU A 399 10.10 -8.42 -15.63
CA LEU A 399 11.24 -8.57 -14.72
C LEU A 399 12.31 -9.54 -15.24
N ASP A 400 11.93 -10.53 -16.05
CA ASP A 400 12.88 -11.44 -16.71
C ASP A 400 13.58 -10.79 -17.91
N LEU A 401 13.03 -9.71 -18.45
CA LEU A 401 13.52 -9.05 -19.66
C LEU A 401 14.31 -7.75 -19.41
N VAL A 402 14.16 -7.16 -18.22
CA VAL A 402 14.89 -5.94 -17.84
C VAL A 402 16.28 -6.27 -17.29
N PRO A 403 17.28 -5.39 -17.50
CA PRO A 403 18.58 -5.51 -16.87
C PRO A 403 18.50 -5.66 -15.36
N GLU A 404 19.38 -6.49 -14.78
CA GLU A 404 19.33 -6.83 -13.36
C GLU A 404 19.49 -5.62 -12.44
N ASP A 405 20.31 -4.65 -12.83
CA ASP A 405 20.56 -3.47 -12.01
C ASP A 405 19.33 -2.55 -11.87
N LEU A 406 18.46 -2.53 -12.89
CA LEU A 406 17.21 -1.78 -12.80
C LEU A 406 16.22 -2.35 -11.78
N LYS A 407 16.39 -3.58 -11.33
CA LYS A 407 15.56 -4.24 -10.31
C LYS A 407 15.98 -3.90 -8.88
N LYS A 408 17.20 -3.37 -8.73
CA LYS A 408 17.85 -3.19 -7.41
C LYS A 408 17.61 -1.80 -6.83
N PRO A 409 17.21 -1.68 -5.56
CA PRO A 409 17.14 -0.39 -4.88
C PRO A 409 18.49 0.33 -4.79
N GLU A 410 19.61 -0.40 -4.87
CA GLU A 410 21.00 0.10 -4.81
C GLU A 410 21.28 1.12 -5.92
N LEU A 411 20.70 0.95 -7.11
CA LEU A 411 20.81 1.92 -8.20
C LEU A 411 20.28 3.29 -7.78
N THR A 412 19.15 3.31 -7.07
CA THR A 412 18.58 4.55 -6.52
C THR A 412 19.49 5.15 -5.48
N ALA A 413 20.07 4.33 -4.58
CA ALA A 413 21.02 4.81 -3.58
C ALA A 413 22.25 5.49 -4.21
N ASP A 414 22.84 4.89 -5.23
CA ASP A 414 23.99 5.46 -5.95
C ASP A 414 23.64 6.80 -6.61
N TRP A 415 22.52 6.88 -7.27
CA TRP A 415 22.08 8.13 -7.90
C TRP A 415 21.81 9.22 -6.87
N GLU A 416 21.08 8.92 -5.79
CA GLU A 416 20.78 9.90 -4.74
C GLU A 416 22.04 10.43 -4.07
N LYS A 417 23.05 9.57 -3.86
CA LYS A 417 24.37 9.99 -3.37
C LYS A 417 25.03 10.97 -4.33
N LYS A 418 25.09 10.64 -5.63
CA LYS A 418 25.68 11.51 -6.65
C LYS A 418 24.92 12.84 -6.79
N LEU A 419 23.59 12.82 -6.71
CA LEU A 419 22.75 14.01 -6.73
C LEU A 419 22.97 14.89 -5.49
N SER A 420 23.13 14.28 -4.31
CA SER A 420 23.55 14.99 -3.09
C SER A 420 24.93 15.61 -3.23
N ASP A 421 25.87 14.94 -3.90
CA ASP A 421 27.19 15.50 -4.16
C ASP A 421 27.14 16.67 -5.16
N ILE A 422 26.23 16.65 -6.14
CA ILE A 422 25.99 17.79 -7.03
C ILE A 422 25.43 18.98 -6.22
N SER A 423 24.41 18.75 -5.39
CA SER A 423 23.82 19.82 -4.57
C SER A 423 24.80 20.49 -3.61
N LYS A 424 25.83 19.74 -3.17
CA LYS A 424 26.93 20.21 -2.33
C LYS A 424 28.11 20.77 -3.11
N GLY A 425 28.06 20.80 -4.44
CA GLY A 425 29.15 21.28 -5.30
C GLY A 425 30.37 20.34 -5.38
N LYS A 426 30.24 19.09 -4.88
CA LYS A 426 31.33 18.10 -4.89
C LYS A 426 31.44 17.35 -6.21
N LEU A 427 30.32 17.22 -6.95
CA LEU A 427 30.26 16.57 -8.25
C LEU A 427 29.69 17.54 -9.27
N LYS A 428 30.25 17.58 -10.48
CA LYS A 428 29.71 18.36 -11.60
C LYS A 428 28.52 17.64 -12.22
N GLN A 429 27.41 18.34 -12.47
CA GLN A 429 26.23 17.83 -13.17
C GLN A 429 26.57 17.08 -14.45
N LYS A 430 27.47 17.66 -15.29
CA LYS A 430 27.89 17.06 -16.56
C LYS A 430 28.49 15.66 -16.38
N VAL A 431 29.35 15.46 -15.39
CA VAL A 431 29.98 14.15 -15.13
C VAL A 431 28.94 13.10 -14.77
N PHE A 432 27.95 13.45 -13.95
CA PHE A 432 26.84 12.56 -13.63
C PHE A 432 26.02 12.21 -14.87
N LEU A 433 25.63 13.20 -15.67
CA LEU A 433 24.79 12.97 -16.87
C LEU A 433 25.53 12.20 -17.96
N ASP A 434 26.85 12.41 -18.15
CA ASP A 434 27.65 11.61 -19.06
C ASP A 434 27.65 10.13 -18.64
N GLY A 435 27.84 9.83 -17.34
CA GLY A 435 27.72 8.47 -16.82
C GLY A 435 26.30 7.88 -16.96
N ILE A 436 25.24 8.71 -16.87
CA ILE A 436 23.86 8.26 -17.13
C ILE A 436 23.65 7.90 -18.61
N ARG A 437 24.25 8.64 -19.54
CA ARG A 437 24.19 8.33 -20.98
C ARG A 437 24.87 7.00 -21.28
N GLU A 438 26.09 6.79 -20.78
CA GLU A 438 26.80 5.51 -20.92
C GLU A 438 25.97 4.35 -20.36
N TYR A 439 25.46 4.49 -19.13
CA TYR A 439 24.58 3.50 -18.52
C TYR A 439 23.31 3.25 -19.35
N THR A 440 22.72 4.30 -19.94
CA THR A 440 21.54 4.16 -20.81
C THR A 440 21.86 3.35 -22.06
N GLU A 441 23.03 3.57 -22.68
CA GLU A 441 23.51 2.80 -23.83
C GLU A 441 23.73 1.33 -23.46
N GLU A 442 24.33 1.06 -22.31
CA GLU A 442 24.54 -0.31 -21.78
C GLU A 442 23.21 -1.06 -21.62
N ILE A 443 22.24 -0.49 -20.91
CA ILE A 443 20.93 -1.15 -20.70
C ILE A 443 20.15 -1.37 -21.99
N VAL A 444 20.23 -0.42 -22.94
CA VAL A 444 19.60 -0.57 -24.26
C VAL A 444 20.30 -1.68 -25.05
N GLY A 445 21.64 -1.75 -24.99
CA GLY A 445 22.44 -2.83 -25.59
C GLY A 445 22.07 -4.20 -25.01
N GLU A 446 22.02 -4.31 -23.68
CA GLU A 446 21.62 -5.54 -22.97
C GLU A 446 20.20 -5.98 -23.35
N ILE A 447 19.24 -5.05 -23.36
CA ILE A 447 17.87 -5.35 -23.80
C ILE A 447 17.86 -5.85 -25.25
N LYS A 448 18.58 -5.19 -26.17
CA LYS A 448 18.62 -5.57 -27.58
C LYS A 448 19.22 -6.96 -27.80
N THR A 449 20.30 -7.29 -27.12
CA THR A 449 21.05 -8.56 -27.30
C THR A 449 20.46 -9.72 -26.48
N GLY A 450 19.70 -9.46 -25.43
CA GLY A 450 19.07 -10.47 -24.59
C GLY A 450 18.23 -11.47 -25.39
N THR A 451 18.22 -12.72 -24.97
CA THR A 451 17.52 -13.83 -25.66
C THR A 451 16.08 -14.05 -25.19
N GLY A 452 15.66 -13.36 -24.14
CA GLY A 452 14.31 -13.47 -23.59
C GLY A 452 13.21 -13.10 -24.59
N THR A 453 12.07 -13.75 -24.49
CA THR A 453 10.90 -13.49 -25.33
C THR A 453 9.69 -13.16 -24.49
N PHE A 454 8.90 -12.18 -24.91
CA PHE A 454 7.63 -11.84 -24.27
C PHE A 454 6.48 -12.58 -24.96
N ARG A 455 5.60 -13.18 -24.15
CA ARG A 455 4.40 -13.87 -24.63
C ARG A 455 3.15 -13.19 -24.09
N HIS A 456 2.26 -12.81 -24.98
CA HIS A 456 0.97 -12.22 -24.59
C HIS A 456 0.05 -13.30 -24.02
N ASP A 457 -0.40 -13.16 -22.77
CA ASP A 457 -1.34 -14.11 -22.13
C ASP A 457 -2.73 -14.08 -22.74
N ASN A 458 -3.09 -12.97 -23.36
CA ASN A 458 -4.35 -12.77 -24.07
C ASN A 458 -4.29 -13.13 -25.54
N LEU A 459 -3.27 -13.87 -25.97
CA LEU A 459 -3.16 -14.37 -27.33
C LEU A 459 -4.22 -15.44 -27.58
N THR A 460 -5.02 -15.24 -28.62
CA THR A 460 -6.07 -16.17 -29.02
C THR A 460 -5.63 -17.05 -30.20
N ASN A 461 -6.43 -18.09 -30.50
CA ASN A 461 -6.20 -18.91 -31.70
C ASN A 461 -6.79 -18.28 -32.97
N LYS A 462 -7.45 -17.11 -32.85
CA LYS A 462 -8.01 -16.43 -34.01
C LYS A 462 -6.90 -15.75 -34.82
N ILE A 463 -6.97 -15.93 -36.11
CA ILE A 463 -5.99 -15.40 -37.07
C ILE A 463 -6.49 -14.06 -37.63
N CYS A 464 -5.60 -13.09 -37.74
CA CYS A 464 -5.88 -11.80 -38.33
C CYS A 464 -6.14 -11.96 -39.83
N PRO A 465 -7.27 -11.48 -40.36
CA PRO A 465 -7.57 -11.61 -41.78
C PRO A 465 -6.66 -10.79 -42.67
N ASN A 466 -5.97 -9.77 -42.16
CA ASN A 466 -5.12 -8.90 -42.94
C ASN A 466 -3.68 -9.43 -43.08
N CYS A 467 -3.08 -9.98 -42.03
CA CYS A 467 -1.66 -10.35 -42.02
C CYS A 467 -1.38 -11.79 -41.57
N GLY A 468 -2.38 -12.60 -41.28
CA GLY A 468 -2.22 -14.00 -40.89
C GLY A 468 -1.61 -14.25 -39.50
N LYS A 469 -1.27 -13.22 -38.75
CA LYS A 469 -0.78 -13.35 -37.37
C LYS A 469 -1.94 -13.56 -36.38
N ARG A 470 -1.65 -14.12 -35.21
CA ARG A 470 -2.68 -14.33 -34.16
C ARG A 470 -3.20 -13.01 -33.59
N MET A 471 -4.41 -13.04 -33.08
CA MET A 471 -5.07 -11.87 -32.49
C MET A 471 -5.08 -11.95 -30.96
N LEU A 472 -5.00 -10.78 -30.31
CA LEU A 472 -5.05 -10.59 -28.87
C LEU A 472 -6.49 -10.26 -28.46
N ALA A 473 -7.00 -10.91 -27.39
CA ALA A 473 -8.25 -10.52 -26.76
C ALA A 473 -8.00 -9.34 -25.80
N VAL A 474 -8.61 -8.20 -26.07
CA VAL A 474 -8.43 -6.97 -25.30
C VAL A 474 -9.76 -6.51 -24.73
N ASN A 475 -9.78 -6.20 -23.43
CA ASN A 475 -10.91 -5.57 -22.78
C ASN A 475 -10.76 -4.05 -22.85
N GLY A 476 -11.63 -3.39 -23.62
CA GLY A 476 -11.80 -1.94 -23.60
C GLY A 476 -12.72 -1.50 -22.45
N LYS A 477 -12.90 -0.20 -22.29
CA LYS A 477 -13.74 0.38 -21.21
C LYS A 477 -15.17 -0.20 -21.19
N ASN A 478 -15.77 -0.41 -22.36
CA ASN A 478 -17.14 -0.93 -22.54
C ASN A 478 -17.24 -1.99 -23.64
N SER A 479 -16.14 -2.63 -24.02
CA SER A 479 -16.12 -3.61 -25.11
C SER A 479 -15.05 -4.65 -24.92
N LYS A 480 -15.26 -5.85 -25.49
CA LYS A 480 -14.21 -6.85 -25.70
C LYS A 480 -13.88 -6.86 -27.19
N MET A 481 -12.60 -6.80 -27.52
CA MET A 481 -12.12 -6.72 -28.89
C MET A 481 -11.04 -7.77 -29.14
N LEU A 482 -10.91 -8.17 -30.38
CA LEU A 482 -9.72 -8.82 -30.91
C LEU A 482 -8.88 -7.77 -31.65
N VAL A 483 -7.60 -7.73 -31.33
CA VAL A 483 -6.63 -6.82 -31.96
C VAL A 483 -5.50 -7.67 -32.54
N CYS A 484 -5.04 -7.35 -33.75
CA CYS A 484 -3.87 -8.02 -34.30
C CYS A 484 -2.67 -7.84 -33.34
N GLN A 485 -1.91 -8.92 -33.12
CA GLN A 485 -0.68 -8.82 -32.32
C GLN A 485 0.37 -7.93 -33.00
N ASP A 486 0.28 -7.77 -34.31
CA ASP A 486 1.14 -6.87 -35.07
C ASP A 486 0.54 -5.46 -35.04
N ARG A 487 1.29 -4.53 -34.47
CA ARG A 487 0.88 -3.13 -34.34
C ARG A 487 0.83 -2.39 -35.65
N GLU A 488 1.70 -2.74 -36.58
CA GLU A 488 1.72 -2.14 -37.93
C GLU A 488 0.50 -2.54 -38.75
N CYS A 489 0.00 -3.77 -38.57
CA CYS A 489 -1.22 -4.24 -39.18
C CYS A 489 -2.47 -3.50 -38.69
N GLY A 490 -2.53 -3.18 -37.41
CA GLY A 490 -3.59 -2.38 -36.77
C GLY A 490 -5.02 -2.94 -36.85
N TYR A 491 -5.24 -4.15 -37.38
CA TYR A 491 -6.57 -4.74 -37.53
C TYR A 491 -7.24 -4.98 -36.16
N ARG A 492 -8.51 -4.59 -36.07
CA ARG A 492 -9.32 -4.73 -34.84
C ARG A 492 -10.70 -5.23 -35.18
N GLU A 493 -11.25 -6.10 -34.30
CA GLU A 493 -12.61 -6.62 -34.40
C GLU A 493 -13.28 -6.59 -33.02
N THR A 494 -14.47 -5.99 -32.92
CA THR A 494 -15.25 -5.98 -31.66
C THR A 494 -15.97 -7.30 -31.50
N ILE A 495 -15.77 -8.00 -30.37
CA ILE A 495 -16.46 -9.25 -30.03
C ILE A 495 -17.77 -8.95 -29.29
N SER A 496 -17.71 -8.03 -28.32
CA SER A 496 -18.89 -7.68 -27.51
C SER A 496 -18.82 -6.25 -26.98
N ARG A 497 -19.98 -5.73 -26.58
CA ARG A 497 -20.13 -4.41 -25.95
C ARG A 497 -20.98 -4.53 -24.69
N THR A 498 -20.57 -3.88 -23.62
CA THR A 498 -21.39 -3.73 -22.43
C THR A 498 -22.54 -2.75 -22.69
N THR A 499 -23.76 -3.11 -22.38
CA THR A 499 -24.94 -2.28 -22.63
C THR A 499 -25.68 -1.93 -21.32
N ASN A 500 -26.55 -0.92 -21.39
CA ASN A 500 -27.49 -0.60 -20.32
C ASN A 500 -28.81 -1.40 -20.45
N ALA A 501 -28.95 -2.25 -21.47
CA ALA A 501 -30.09 -3.12 -21.65
C ALA A 501 -30.19 -4.14 -20.50
N ARG A 502 -31.36 -4.26 -19.92
CA ARG A 502 -31.60 -5.20 -18.83
C ARG A 502 -32.28 -6.47 -19.32
N CYS A 503 -31.87 -7.60 -18.77
CA CYS A 503 -32.44 -8.89 -19.05
C CYS A 503 -33.91 -8.96 -18.56
N PRO A 504 -34.86 -9.42 -19.37
CA PRO A 504 -36.26 -9.54 -18.94
C PRO A 504 -36.45 -10.63 -17.87
N LYS A 505 -35.54 -11.60 -17.75
CA LYS A 505 -35.62 -12.68 -16.77
C LYS A 505 -35.02 -12.33 -15.39
N CYS A 506 -33.86 -11.71 -15.36
CA CYS A 506 -33.10 -11.50 -14.09
C CYS A 506 -32.75 -10.04 -13.83
N HIS A 507 -33.15 -9.11 -14.67
CA HIS A 507 -32.96 -7.66 -14.59
C HIS A 507 -31.48 -7.20 -14.53
N LYS A 508 -30.50 -8.09 -14.67
CA LYS A 508 -29.07 -7.76 -14.79
C LYS A 508 -28.79 -7.14 -16.15
N ARG A 509 -27.72 -6.34 -16.22
CA ARG A 509 -27.23 -5.76 -17.49
C ARG A 509 -26.85 -6.87 -18.47
N MET A 510 -27.20 -6.69 -19.74
CA MET A 510 -26.85 -7.61 -20.81
C MET A 510 -25.63 -7.11 -21.59
N GLU A 511 -24.84 -8.05 -22.07
CA GLU A 511 -23.73 -7.82 -23.00
C GLU A 511 -24.25 -8.02 -24.45
N MET A 512 -23.84 -7.19 -25.38
CA MET A 512 -24.20 -7.32 -26.78
C MET A 512 -23.03 -7.97 -27.52
N LEU A 513 -23.24 -9.20 -27.99
CA LEU A 513 -22.27 -9.90 -28.86
C LEU A 513 -22.40 -9.39 -30.30
N VAL A 514 -21.25 -9.15 -30.93
CA VAL A 514 -21.15 -8.71 -32.33
C VAL A 514 -20.52 -9.83 -33.14
N LYS A 515 -21.26 -10.42 -34.08
CA LYS A 515 -20.74 -11.41 -35.04
C LYS A 515 -21.01 -10.91 -36.46
N GLY A 516 -20.02 -10.27 -37.05
CA GLY A 516 -20.18 -9.64 -38.36
C GLY A 516 -21.28 -8.58 -38.33
N LYS A 517 -22.38 -8.81 -39.06
CA LYS A 517 -23.56 -7.91 -39.11
C LYS A 517 -24.64 -8.28 -38.06
N GLU A 518 -24.50 -9.40 -37.36
CA GLU A 518 -25.48 -9.84 -36.34
C GLU A 518 -25.08 -9.35 -34.95
N GLU A 519 -26.02 -8.69 -34.30
CA GLU A 519 -25.91 -8.21 -32.91
C GLU A 519 -26.93 -8.95 -32.04
N THR A 520 -26.44 -9.59 -30.96
CA THR A 520 -27.27 -10.41 -30.06
C THR A 520 -27.00 -10.03 -28.60
N PHE A 521 -28.03 -9.69 -27.84
CA PHE A 521 -27.93 -9.51 -26.39
C PHE A 521 -27.82 -10.86 -25.69
N VAL A 522 -26.89 -10.94 -24.75
CA VAL A 522 -26.66 -12.14 -23.91
C VAL A 522 -26.58 -11.72 -22.45
N CYS A 523 -27.24 -12.46 -21.59
CA CYS A 523 -27.22 -12.29 -20.16
C CYS A 523 -26.47 -13.42 -19.46
N ALA A 524 -25.84 -13.14 -18.33
CA ALA A 524 -25.17 -14.15 -17.49
C ALA A 524 -26.13 -15.27 -17.00
N CYS A 525 -27.46 -15.04 -16.99
CA CYS A 525 -28.46 -16.07 -16.68
C CYS A 525 -28.76 -17.01 -17.85
N GLY A 526 -28.05 -16.89 -18.97
CA GLY A 526 -28.28 -17.71 -20.18
C GLY A 526 -29.31 -17.15 -21.16
N TYR A 527 -30.01 -16.08 -20.84
CA TYR A 527 -30.95 -15.43 -21.76
C TYR A 527 -30.23 -14.82 -22.95
N LYS A 528 -30.76 -15.04 -24.16
CA LYS A 528 -30.24 -14.49 -25.42
C LYS A 528 -31.37 -13.90 -26.24
N GLU A 529 -31.14 -12.74 -26.86
CA GLU A 529 -32.14 -12.06 -27.69
C GLU A 529 -31.45 -11.29 -28.81
N LYS A 530 -31.86 -11.45 -30.08
CA LYS A 530 -31.35 -10.66 -31.19
C LYS A 530 -31.73 -9.18 -31.03
N LEU A 531 -30.93 -8.27 -31.53
CA LEU A 531 -31.17 -6.82 -31.46
C LEU A 531 -32.55 -6.46 -32.06
N SER A 532 -32.93 -7.09 -33.17
CA SER A 532 -34.25 -6.87 -33.81
C SER A 532 -35.42 -7.27 -32.90
N SER A 533 -35.31 -8.43 -32.24
CA SER A 533 -36.32 -8.91 -31.29
C SER A 533 -36.40 -8.03 -30.04
N PHE A 534 -35.24 -7.58 -29.52
CA PHE A 534 -35.17 -6.64 -28.41
C PHE A 534 -35.85 -5.32 -28.75
N GLN A 535 -35.58 -4.76 -29.92
CA GLN A 535 -36.25 -3.54 -30.41
C GLN A 535 -37.74 -3.70 -30.55
N ALA A 536 -38.21 -4.83 -31.12
CA ALA A 536 -39.63 -5.13 -31.26
C ALA A 536 -40.34 -5.28 -29.89
N ARG A 537 -39.68 -5.95 -28.91
CA ARG A 537 -40.21 -6.07 -27.56
C ARG A 537 -40.28 -4.72 -26.86
N ARG A 538 -39.24 -3.89 -26.93
CA ARG A 538 -39.25 -2.55 -26.36
C ARG A 538 -40.31 -1.64 -26.96
N ALA A 539 -40.57 -1.76 -28.26
CA ALA A 539 -41.65 -1.02 -28.92
C ALA A 539 -43.04 -1.44 -28.40
N LYS A 540 -43.22 -2.73 -28.12
CA LYS A 540 -44.49 -3.26 -27.54
C LYS A 540 -44.67 -2.86 -26.07
N GLU A 541 -43.61 -2.74 -25.31
CA GLU A 541 -43.61 -2.33 -23.89
C GLU A 541 -43.82 -0.79 -23.70
N GLY A 542 -44.08 -0.05 -24.77
CA GLY A 542 -44.38 1.39 -24.71
C GLY A 542 -43.19 2.29 -24.32
N ALA A 543 -42.00 1.75 -24.27
CA ALA A 543 -40.81 2.52 -24.04
C ALA A 543 -40.41 3.27 -25.33
N GLY A 544 -40.95 4.47 -25.52
CA GLY A 544 -40.67 5.35 -26.66
C GLY A 544 -39.23 5.80 -26.71
N VAL A 545 -38.38 4.96 -27.26
CA VAL A 545 -37.02 5.35 -27.64
C VAL A 545 -36.99 5.63 -29.12
N ASN A 546 -36.84 6.89 -29.49
CA ASN A 546 -36.77 7.35 -30.86
C ASN A 546 -35.57 6.68 -31.57
N LYS A 547 -35.73 6.16 -32.79
CA LYS A 547 -34.67 5.56 -33.62
C LYS A 547 -33.41 6.45 -33.69
N ARG A 548 -33.60 7.75 -33.65
CA ARG A 548 -32.49 8.75 -33.62
C ARG A 548 -31.67 8.71 -32.35
N ASP A 549 -32.27 8.44 -31.20
CA ASP A 549 -31.56 8.40 -29.90
C ASP A 549 -30.80 7.08 -29.75
N VAL A 550 -31.35 5.96 -30.29
CA VAL A 550 -30.63 4.70 -30.36
C VAL A 550 -29.41 4.81 -31.30
N GLN A 551 -29.56 5.46 -32.45
CA GLN A 551 -28.44 5.68 -33.36
C GLN A 551 -27.40 6.67 -32.80
N LYS A 552 -27.80 7.74 -32.11
CA LYS A 552 -26.89 8.64 -31.40
C LYS A 552 -26.15 7.91 -30.27
N TYR A 553 -26.86 7.09 -29.51
CA TYR A 553 -26.27 6.32 -28.42
C TYR A 553 -25.30 5.25 -28.94
N LEU A 554 -25.65 4.53 -30.01
CA LEU A 554 -24.76 3.55 -30.65
C LEU A 554 -23.54 4.21 -31.29
N LYS A 555 -23.70 5.37 -31.95
CA LYS A 555 -22.57 6.15 -32.47
C LYS A 555 -21.66 6.68 -31.35
N LYS A 556 -22.25 7.13 -30.23
CA LYS A 556 -21.49 7.58 -29.07
C LYS A 556 -20.71 6.40 -28.43
N GLN A 557 -21.36 5.24 -28.27
CA GLN A 557 -20.69 4.04 -27.77
C GLN A 557 -19.61 3.50 -28.74
N GLN A 558 -19.83 3.59 -30.05
CA GLN A 558 -18.81 3.23 -31.04
C GLN A 558 -17.60 4.13 -30.95
N LYS A 559 -17.80 5.43 -30.72
CA LYS A 559 -16.73 6.41 -30.57
C LYS A 559 -15.96 6.20 -29.24
N GLU A 560 -16.68 5.95 -28.14
CA GLU A 560 -16.10 5.66 -26.83
C GLU A 560 -15.39 4.28 -26.77
N ALA A 561 -15.89 3.29 -27.51
CA ALA A 561 -15.28 1.96 -27.60
C ALA A 561 -14.06 1.91 -28.54
N ALA A 562 -13.97 2.86 -29.49
CA ALA A 562 -12.82 3.01 -30.38
C ALA A 562 -11.68 3.83 -29.77
N GLU A 563 -11.94 4.58 -28.69
CA GLU A 563 -10.89 5.29 -27.97
C GLU A 563 -10.07 4.29 -27.13
N PRO A 564 -8.77 4.11 -27.42
CA PRO A 564 -7.91 3.26 -26.61
C PRO A 564 -7.76 3.86 -25.21
N VAL A 565 -7.74 3.02 -24.19
CA VAL A 565 -7.65 3.38 -22.76
C VAL A 565 -6.37 4.17 -22.42
N ASN A 566 -5.46 4.36 -23.37
CA ASN A 566 -4.19 5.06 -23.16
C ASN A 566 -3.75 5.84 -24.43
N ASN A 567 -4.48 6.90 -24.76
CA ASN A 567 -4.27 7.69 -25.99
C ASN A 567 -2.95 8.47 -26.04
N ALA A 568 -2.41 8.95 -24.93
CA ALA A 568 -1.25 9.83 -24.95
C ALA A 568 0.05 9.10 -25.36
N PHE A 569 0.21 7.84 -24.98
CA PHE A 569 1.42 7.06 -25.27
C PHE A 569 1.36 6.37 -26.64
N ALA A 570 0.18 5.93 -27.07
CA ALA A 570 -0.02 5.33 -28.37
C ALA A 570 0.09 6.37 -29.52
N GLN A 571 -0.37 7.61 -29.28
CA GLN A 571 -0.21 8.72 -30.23
C GLN A 571 1.25 9.20 -30.35
N ALA A 572 1.99 9.25 -29.24
CA ALA A 572 3.41 9.62 -29.27
C ALA A 572 4.29 8.61 -30.04
N LEU A 573 3.90 7.32 -30.07
CA LEU A 573 4.64 6.26 -30.75
C LEU A 573 4.23 6.07 -32.23
N SER A 574 3.02 6.45 -32.63
CA SER A 574 2.54 6.27 -33.99
C SER A 574 3.13 7.27 -35.01
N GLY A 575 3.75 8.35 -34.51
CA GLY A 575 4.38 9.39 -35.36
C GLY A 575 5.87 9.21 -35.60
N ILE A 576 6.52 8.18 -35.06
CA ILE A 576 7.97 7.99 -35.15
C ILE A 576 8.27 6.90 -36.17
N LYS A 577 8.69 7.29 -37.37
CA LYS A 577 9.38 6.39 -38.32
C LYS A 577 10.77 6.13 -37.74
N LEU A 578 11.09 4.87 -37.55
CA LEU A 578 12.43 4.40 -37.20
C LEU A 578 13.14 4.06 -38.49
N ASP A 579 14.11 4.88 -38.89
CA ASP A 579 15.14 4.52 -39.88
C ASP A 579 16.19 3.60 -39.25
#